data_868db97c003c828a126784c2a2715646
#
_entry.id   868db97c003c828a126784c2a2715646
#
_cell.length_a   1.000
_cell.length_b   1.000
_cell.length_c   1.000
_cell.angle_alpha   90.00
_cell.angle_beta   90.00
_cell.angle_gamma   90.00
#
_symmetry.space_group_name_H-M   'P 1'
#
loop_
_entity.id
_entity.type
_entity.pdbx_description
1 polymer ?
#
loop_
_entity_poly.entity_id
_entity_poly.type
_entity_poly.pdbx_seq_one_letter_code
_entity_poly.pdbx_strand_id
1 'polypeptide(L)'
;MHLRPLIPALLLAALPALAQTPAPAPPSMSAEAFDAYTKGKTLFYGSGGTAYGVERYLDGRRVIWSFLDGNCKEGIWYEEAGQICFLYEDRLDPQCWTFSHGPGGLIARFEDDPQATELYEAEDIGEQMLCYGPEVGV
;
A
#
# COMPACT_ATOMS: atom_id res chain seq x y z
N MET A 1 -15.90 3.56 77.03
CA MET A 1 -15.31 4.49 76.05
C MET A 1 -14.86 3.68 74.85
N HIS A 2 -15.65 3.66 73.75
CA HIS A 2 -15.30 2.95 72.51
C HIS A 2 -14.84 3.99 71.50
N LEU A 3 -13.52 3.99 71.20
CA LEU A 3 -12.97 4.76 70.09
C LEU A 3 -13.30 4.03 68.80
N ARG A 4 -14.06 4.67 67.95
CA ARG A 4 -14.29 4.25 66.56
C ARG A 4 -13.16 4.82 65.69
N PRO A 5 -12.49 3.99 64.86
CA PRO A 5 -11.52 4.53 63.92
C PRO A 5 -12.27 5.15 62.73
N LEU A 6 -11.93 6.39 62.42
CA LEU A 6 -12.32 7.09 61.19
C LEU A 6 -11.45 6.59 60.03
N ILE A 7 -12.06 5.89 59.10
CA ILE A 7 -11.41 5.48 57.86
C ILE A 7 -11.55 6.66 56.85
N PRO A 8 -10.47 7.22 56.33
CA PRO A 8 -10.56 8.24 55.29
C PRO A 8 -10.96 7.56 53.96
N ALA A 9 -12.07 7.99 53.39
CA ALA A 9 -12.49 7.61 52.06
C ALA A 9 -11.57 8.26 51.04
N LEU A 10 -10.80 7.44 50.32
CA LEU A 10 -9.94 7.88 49.22
C LEU A 10 -10.84 8.06 47.98
N LEU A 11 -11.13 9.30 47.61
CA LEU A 11 -11.81 9.63 46.36
C LEU A 11 -10.83 9.44 45.21
N LEU A 12 -10.95 8.34 44.45
CA LEU A 12 -10.28 8.20 43.15
C LEU A 12 -11.00 9.10 42.13
N ALA A 13 -10.34 10.18 41.76
CA ALA A 13 -10.77 11.01 40.63
C ALA A 13 -10.46 10.27 39.32
N ALA A 14 -11.47 9.78 38.62
CA ALA A 14 -11.34 9.23 37.28
C ALA A 14 -11.10 10.38 36.31
N LEU A 15 -9.90 10.45 35.73
CA LEU A 15 -9.59 11.37 34.64
C LEU A 15 -10.31 10.89 33.36
N PRO A 16 -11.01 11.78 32.65
CA PRO A 16 -11.60 11.41 31.37
C PRO A 16 -10.49 11.07 30.38
N ALA A 17 -10.52 9.88 29.80
CA ALA A 17 -9.67 9.53 28.68
C ALA A 17 -10.06 10.41 27.49
N LEU A 18 -9.19 11.31 27.08
CA LEU A 18 -9.35 12.08 25.85
C LEU A 18 -9.27 11.07 24.67
N ALA A 19 -10.41 10.85 24.02
CA ALA A 19 -10.45 10.09 22.80
C ALA A 19 -9.60 10.84 21.75
N GLN A 20 -8.45 10.27 21.39
CA GLN A 20 -7.61 10.82 20.33
C GLN A 20 -8.33 10.60 19.00
N THR A 21 -8.63 11.69 18.31
CA THR A 21 -9.14 11.63 16.95
C THR A 21 -8.04 11.02 16.07
N PRO A 22 -8.34 9.96 15.28
CA PRO A 22 -7.36 9.40 14.37
C PRO A 22 -6.82 10.49 13.43
N ALA A 23 -5.50 10.47 13.16
CA ALA A 23 -4.92 11.39 12.19
C ALA A 23 -5.59 11.20 10.82
N PRO A 24 -5.88 12.28 10.06
CA PRO A 24 -6.45 12.16 8.73
C PRO A 24 -5.53 11.33 7.82
N ALA A 25 -6.13 10.50 6.96
CA ALA A 25 -5.37 9.72 5.97
C ALA A 25 -4.58 10.68 5.06
N PRO A 26 -3.34 10.31 4.65
CA PRO A 26 -2.59 11.13 3.70
C PRO A 26 -3.36 11.28 2.39
N PRO A 27 -3.25 12.45 1.72
CA PRO A 27 -3.96 12.69 0.47
C PRO A 27 -3.50 11.71 -0.62
N SER A 28 -4.43 11.32 -1.49
CA SER A 28 -4.13 10.49 -2.66
C SER A 28 -3.27 11.26 -3.66
N MET A 29 -2.35 10.53 -4.30
CA MET A 29 -1.49 11.10 -5.33
C MET A 29 -2.27 11.33 -6.63
N SER A 30 -1.97 12.44 -7.30
CA SER A 30 -2.43 12.68 -8.67
C SER A 30 -1.65 11.79 -9.66
N ALA A 31 -2.18 11.67 -10.88
CA ALA A 31 -1.48 10.97 -11.95
C ALA A 31 -0.09 11.56 -12.22
N GLU A 32 0.03 12.88 -12.21
CA GLU A 32 1.31 13.58 -12.44
C GLU A 32 2.32 13.29 -11.34
N ALA A 33 1.89 13.32 -10.07
CA ALA A 33 2.74 13.01 -8.93
C ALA A 33 3.15 11.54 -8.94
N PHE A 34 2.24 10.64 -9.27
CA PHE A 34 2.51 9.22 -9.38
C PHE A 34 3.52 8.92 -10.51
N ASP A 35 3.31 9.49 -11.68
CA ASP A 35 4.23 9.34 -12.82
C ASP A 35 5.63 9.87 -12.49
N ALA A 36 5.71 11.05 -11.90
CA ALA A 36 6.99 11.65 -11.51
C ALA A 36 7.76 10.78 -10.49
N TYR A 37 7.04 10.13 -9.59
CA TYR A 37 7.65 9.25 -8.59
C TYR A 37 8.10 7.90 -9.16
N THR A 38 7.29 7.28 -10.00
CA THR A 38 7.45 5.88 -10.40
C THR A 38 8.23 5.68 -11.69
N LYS A 39 8.13 6.61 -12.62
CA LYS A 39 8.70 6.49 -13.97
C LYS A 39 10.17 6.11 -13.98
N GLY A 40 10.51 5.07 -14.71
CA GLY A 40 11.86 4.54 -14.83
C GLY A 40 12.34 3.73 -13.62
N LYS A 41 11.47 3.52 -12.62
CA LYS A 41 11.81 2.72 -11.44
C LYS A 41 11.22 1.32 -11.50
N THR A 42 11.86 0.42 -10.79
CA THR A 42 11.33 -0.91 -10.43
C THR A 42 11.09 -0.89 -8.93
N LEU A 43 9.83 -1.01 -8.53
CA LEU A 43 9.42 -0.91 -7.14
C LEU A 43 8.89 -2.24 -6.63
N PHE A 44 9.42 -2.67 -5.49
CA PHE A 44 8.93 -3.84 -4.77
C PHE A 44 7.82 -3.45 -3.83
N TYR A 45 6.82 -4.30 -3.71
CA TYR A 45 5.67 -4.10 -2.83
C TYR A 45 5.55 -5.24 -1.83
N GLY A 46 5.22 -4.88 -0.62
CA GLY A 46 4.94 -5.80 0.47
C GLY A 46 3.50 -5.68 0.96
N SER A 47 3.02 -6.72 1.62
CA SER A 47 1.75 -6.77 2.32
C SER A 47 1.88 -7.62 3.58
N GLY A 48 1.45 -7.08 4.73
CA GLY A 48 1.49 -7.82 5.99
C GLY A 48 2.88 -8.34 6.40
N GLY A 49 3.96 -7.62 6.05
CA GLY A 49 5.34 -8.01 6.35
C GLY A 49 5.93 -9.04 5.39
N THR A 50 5.23 -9.38 4.31
CA THR A 50 5.65 -10.37 3.31
C THR A 50 5.78 -9.69 1.94
N ALA A 51 6.73 -10.15 1.12
CA ALA A 51 6.84 -9.73 -0.26
C ALA A 51 5.57 -10.08 -1.04
N TYR A 52 5.05 -9.12 -1.80
CA TYR A 52 3.84 -9.29 -2.59
C TYR A 52 4.13 -9.36 -4.08
N GLY A 53 4.92 -8.45 -4.59
CA GLY A 53 5.27 -8.40 -6.00
C GLY A 53 6.20 -7.24 -6.34
N VAL A 54 6.42 -7.06 -7.62
CA VAL A 54 7.30 -6.04 -8.16
C VAL A 54 6.72 -5.44 -9.43
N GLU A 55 6.79 -4.14 -9.57
CA GLU A 55 6.32 -3.40 -10.74
C GLU A 55 7.47 -2.59 -11.34
N ARG A 56 7.67 -2.75 -12.64
CA ARG A 56 8.56 -1.90 -13.42
C ARG A 56 7.74 -0.86 -14.16
N TYR A 57 8.05 0.40 -13.92
CA TYR A 57 7.37 1.55 -14.53
C TYR A 57 8.18 2.06 -15.72
N LEU A 58 7.58 1.97 -16.90
CA LEU A 58 8.18 2.38 -18.18
C LEU A 58 7.61 3.72 -18.64
N ASP A 59 8.21 4.27 -19.69
CA ASP A 59 7.69 5.46 -20.36
C ASP A 59 6.30 5.21 -20.94
N GLY A 60 5.49 6.27 -21.04
CA GLY A 60 4.16 6.20 -21.64
C GLY A 60 3.14 5.43 -20.79
N ARG A 61 3.30 5.46 -19.46
CA ARG A 61 2.41 4.79 -18.52
C ARG A 61 2.26 3.28 -18.75
N ARG A 62 3.31 2.67 -19.29
CA ARG A 62 3.41 1.21 -19.42
C ARG A 62 4.05 0.63 -18.18
N VAL A 63 3.65 -0.58 -17.86
CA VAL A 63 4.14 -1.30 -16.68
C VAL A 63 4.40 -2.77 -17.00
N ILE A 64 5.24 -3.38 -16.18
CA ILE A 64 5.43 -4.83 -16.16
C ILE A 64 5.34 -5.27 -14.71
N TRP A 65 4.39 -6.14 -14.41
CA TRP A 65 4.14 -6.70 -13.08
C TRP A 65 4.62 -8.14 -12.95
N SER A 66 5.13 -8.49 -11.79
CA SER A 66 5.40 -9.88 -11.41
C SER A 66 5.03 -10.13 -9.94
N PHE A 67 4.42 -11.27 -9.67
CA PHE A 67 4.23 -11.78 -8.32
C PHE A 67 5.48 -12.48 -7.76
N LEU A 68 6.66 -12.23 -8.32
CA LEU A 68 7.94 -12.85 -7.96
C LEU A 68 7.98 -14.37 -8.24
N ASP A 69 7.18 -14.81 -9.18
CA ASP A 69 7.07 -16.21 -9.62
C ASP A 69 7.73 -16.47 -10.98
N GLY A 70 8.43 -15.46 -11.51
CA GLY A 70 9.07 -15.54 -12.84
C GLY A 70 8.13 -15.25 -14.00
N ASN A 71 6.83 -15.08 -13.75
CA ASN A 71 5.85 -14.71 -14.75
C ASN A 71 5.61 -13.20 -14.71
N CYS A 72 5.82 -12.53 -15.82
CA CYS A 72 5.59 -11.11 -15.95
C CYS A 72 4.37 -10.83 -16.83
N LYS A 73 3.65 -9.76 -16.48
CA LYS A 73 2.47 -9.29 -17.19
C LYS A 73 2.69 -7.86 -17.61
N GLU A 74 2.53 -7.58 -18.89
CA GLU A 74 2.55 -6.23 -19.41
C GLU A 74 1.20 -5.57 -19.18
N GLY A 75 1.22 -4.27 -18.95
CA GLY A 75 0.03 -3.48 -18.75
C GLY A 75 0.25 -2.01 -18.97
N ILE A 76 -0.80 -1.26 -18.76
CA ILE A 76 -0.82 0.21 -18.75
C ILE A 76 -1.48 0.67 -17.47
N TRP A 77 -1.21 1.91 -17.08
CA TRP A 77 -1.95 2.54 -16.00
C TRP A 77 -2.55 3.89 -16.45
N TYR A 78 -3.62 4.28 -15.81
CA TYR A 78 -4.33 5.54 -16.03
C TYR A 78 -4.99 6.01 -14.75
N GLU A 79 -5.35 7.29 -14.66
CA GLU A 79 -6.10 7.82 -13.54
C GLU A 79 -7.59 7.79 -13.83
N GLU A 80 -8.37 7.38 -12.85
CA GLU A 80 -9.81 7.48 -12.86
C GLU A 80 -10.33 7.77 -11.45
N ALA A 81 -11.10 8.84 -11.28
CA ALA A 81 -11.73 9.22 -10.02
C ALA A 81 -10.76 9.28 -8.83
N GLY A 82 -9.55 9.79 -9.02
CA GLY A 82 -8.53 9.91 -7.99
C GLY A 82 -7.78 8.61 -7.69
N GLN A 83 -8.03 7.57 -8.46
CA GLN A 83 -7.36 6.27 -8.36
C GLN A 83 -6.41 6.05 -9.53
N ILE A 84 -5.37 5.28 -9.29
CA ILE A 84 -4.49 4.77 -10.34
C ILE A 84 -4.95 3.36 -10.69
N CYS A 85 -5.37 3.19 -11.92
CA CYS A 85 -5.94 1.94 -12.42
C CYS A 85 -4.95 1.24 -13.35
N PHE A 86 -4.74 -0.04 -13.12
CA PHE A 86 -3.84 -0.88 -13.92
C PHE A 86 -4.65 -1.88 -14.72
N LEU A 87 -4.40 -1.94 -16.00
CA LEU A 87 -4.99 -2.92 -16.90
C LEU A 87 -3.88 -3.79 -17.50
N TYR A 88 -3.84 -5.04 -17.09
CA TYR A 88 -2.85 -6.02 -17.56
C TYR A 88 -3.40 -6.87 -18.70
N GLU A 89 -2.48 -7.38 -19.52
CA GLU A 89 -2.78 -8.16 -20.74
C GLU A 89 -3.64 -9.41 -20.51
N ASP A 90 -3.58 -9.98 -19.32
CA ASP A 90 -4.29 -11.21 -18.94
C ASP A 90 -5.64 -10.95 -18.23
N ARG A 91 -6.08 -9.69 -18.14
CA ARG A 91 -7.31 -9.31 -17.43
C ARG A 91 -8.18 -8.39 -18.28
N LEU A 92 -9.48 -8.54 -18.12
CA LEU A 92 -10.47 -7.67 -18.77
C LEU A 92 -10.81 -6.46 -17.89
N ASP A 93 -10.68 -6.61 -16.57
CA ASP A 93 -11.04 -5.59 -15.61
C ASP A 93 -9.81 -4.88 -15.05
N PRO A 94 -9.81 -3.55 -14.97
CA PRO A 94 -8.74 -2.80 -14.35
C PRO A 94 -8.70 -3.02 -12.83
N GLN A 95 -7.53 -2.92 -12.27
CA GLN A 95 -7.31 -2.90 -10.82
C GLN A 95 -6.97 -1.48 -10.40
N CYS A 96 -7.85 -0.87 -9.63
CA CYS A 96 -7.73 0.52 -9.21
C CYS A 96 -7.28 0.63 -7.76
N TRP A 97 -6.33 1.51 -7.53
CA TRP A 97 -5.70 1.72 -6.23
C TRP A 97 -5.62 3.21 -5.91
N THR A 98 -5.84 3.55 -4.65
CA THR A 98 -5.49 4.86 -4.14
C THR A 98 -4.04 4.82 -3.66
N PHE A 99 -3.19 5.67 -4.22
CA PHE A 99 -1.80 5.79 -3.80
C PHE A 99 -1.61 7.02 -2.93
N SER A 100 -0.81 6.88 -1.90
CA SER A 100 -0.33 7.96 -1.06
C SER A 100 1.15 7.80 -0.78
N HIS A 101 1.81 8.89 -0.40
CA HIS A 101 3.23 8.88 -0.08
C HIS A 101 3.41 8.86 1.44
N GLY A 102 3.90 7.74 1.98
CA GLY A 102 4.22 7.57 3.38
C GLY A 102 5.70 7.76 3.67
N PRO A 103 6.13 7.60 4.95
CA PRO A 103 7.54 7.74 5.36
C PRO A 103 8.48 6.75 4.66
N GLY A 104 7.99 5.56 4.34
CA GLY A 104 8.77 4.50 3.68
C GLY A 104 8.59 4.42 2.17
N GLY A 105 7.87 5.35 1.56
CA GLY A 105 7.54 5.35 0.14
C GLY A 105 6.04 5.21 -0.13
N LEU A 106 5.67 4.61 -1.24
CA LEU A 106 4.27 4.48 -1.64
C LEU A 106 3.47 3.55 -0.71
N ILE A 107 2.23 3.94 -0.48
CA ILE A 107 1.20 3.11 0.13
C ILE A 107 0.05 3.04 -0.86
N ALA A 108 -0.38 1.83 -1.21
CA ALA A 108 -1.47 1.58 -2.15
C ALA A 108 -2.62 0.86 -1.44
N ARG A 109 -3.84 1.37 -1.62
CA ARG A 109 -5.06 0.74 -1.13
C ARG A 109 -5.94 0.37 -2.30
N PHE A 110 -6.38 -0.88 -2.31
CA PHE A 110 -7.21 -1.40 -3.38
C PHE A 110 -8.63 -0.83 -3.31
N GLU A 111 -9.09 -0.18 -4.39
CA GLU A 111 -10.45 0.35 -4.58
C GLU A 111 -11.02 1.17 -3.41
N ASP A 112 -10.15 1.86 -2.65
CA ASP A 112 -10.54 2.65 -1.46
C ASP A 112 -11.34 1.88 -0.40
N ASP A 113 -11.33 0.57 -0.43
CA ASP A 113 -11.98 -0.27 0.54
C ASP A 113 -11.10 -0.39 1.80
N PRO A 114 -11.56 0.05 2.99
CA PRO A 114 -10.79 -0.08 4.23
C PRO A 114 -10.56 -1.53 4.66
N GLN A 115 -11.33 -2.48 4.12
CA GLN A 115 -11.14 -3.92 4.32
C GLN A 115 -10.26 -4.57 3.25
N ALA A 116 -9.86 -3.79 2.24
CA ALA A 116 -9.08 -4.29 1.12
C ALA A 116 -7.59 -4.40 1.43
N THR A 117 -6.88 -5.05 0.51
CA THR A 117 -5.43 -5.19 0.54
C THR A 117 -4.75 -3.83 0.52
N GLU A 118 -3.87 -3.63 1.48
CA GLU A 118 -2.92 -2.53 1.51
C GLU A 118 -1.55 -3.05 1.12
N LEU A 119 -0.94 -2.41 0.14
CA LEU A 119 0.44 -2.63 -0.26
C LEU A 119 1.29 -1.44 0.15
N TYR A 120 2.52 -1.70 0.51
CA TYR A 120 3.52 -0.67 0.78
C TYR A 120 4.77 -0.94 -0.06
N GLU A 121 5.42 0.14 -0.49
CA GLU A 121 6.73 0.06 -1.11
C GLU A 121 7.71 -0.57 -0.12
N ALA A 122 8.34 -1.66 -0.55
CA ALA A 122 9.33 -2.37 0.23
C ALA A 122 10.72 -2.06 -0.32
N GLU A 123 11.71 -2.09 0.55
CA GLU A 123 13.10 -2.09 0.11
C GLU A 123 13.40 -3.36 -0.71
N ASP A 124 14.43 -3.29 -1.53
CA ASP A 124 14.92 -4.46 -2.26
C ASP A 124 15.22 -5.59 -1.26
N ILE A 125 14.39 -6.62 -1.33
CA ILE A 125 14.49 -7.81 -0.48
C ILE A 125 15.51 -8.83 -0.99
N GLY A 126 16.40 -8.41 -1.91
CA GLY A 126 17.40 -9.29 -2.51
C GLY A 126 16.87 -10.19 -3.61
N GLU A 127 15.60 -10.06 -3.97
CA GLU A 127 15.02 -10.74 -5.13
C GLU A 127 15.05 -9.82 -6.36
N GLN A 128 15.42 -10.39 -7.49
CA GLN A 128 15.37 -9.67 -8.75
C GLN A 128 14.02 -9.88 -9.43
N MET A 129 13.56 -8.88 -10.16
CA MET A 129 12.44 -9.05 -11.06
C MET A 129 12.89 -9.91 -12.25
N LEU A 130 12.55 -11.19 -12.21
CA LEU A 130 12.84 -12.13 -13.28
C LEU A 130 11.58 -12.35 -14.12
N CYS A 131 11.71 -12.13 -15.42
CA CYS A 131 10.66 -12.39 -16.40
C CYS A 131 11.15 -13.49 -17.32
N TYR A 132 10.68 -14.70 -17.08
CA TYR A 132 10.91 -15.81 -18.01
C TYR A 132 9.93 -15.67 -19.16
N GLY A 133 10.46 -15.54 -20.37
CA GLY A 133 9.63 -15.57 -21.57
C GLY A 133 8.91 -16.92 -21.71
N PRO A 134 7.94 -17.04 -22.64
CA PRO A 134 7.38 -18.32 -22.94
C PRO A 134 8.50 -19.30 -23.25
N GLU A 135 8.47 -20.46 -22.60
CA GLU A 135 9.45 -21.53 -22.90
C GLU A 135 9.33 -21.83 -24.39
N VAL A 136 10.34 -21.38 -25.13
CA VAL A 136 10.46 -21.81 -26.51
C VAL A 136 10.95 -23.23 -26.43
N GLY A 137 10.02 -24.17 -26.56
CA GLY A 137 10.37 -25.57 -26.69
C GLY A 137 11.31 -25.73 -27.87
N VAL A 138 12.51 -26.16 -27.59
CA VAL A 138 13.45 -26.61 -28.61
C VAL A 138 13.09 -28.02 -29.04
#